data_8cf5eb1817f1fdccdaaf84f6234969f0
#
_entry.id   8cf5eb1817f1fdccdaaf84f6234969f0
#
_cell.length_a   1.000
_cell.length_b   1.000
_cell.length_c   1.000
_cell.angle_alpha   90.00
_cell.angle_beta   90.00
_cell.angle_gamma   90.00
#
_symmetry.space_group_name_H-M   'P 1'
#
loop_
_entity.id
_entity.type
_entity.pdbx_description
1 polymer ?
#
loop_
_entity_poly.entity_id
_entity_poly.type
_entity_poly.pdbx_seq_one_letter_code
_entity_poly.pdbx_strand_id
1 'polypeptide(L)'
;MRDLTKLAAPSTKAQLADPLLAAALLLAFLFCLQGITWGRVEDWNRSSIAMRSLRALRPSDYMKPPFHTYFNHVLVVWPIDGVMKIAQVPKERMKISNSAKLIGSRLVTIALYLGTIALAYSFSRRSYGRFSAAIIAFAFATSAGFVAYAHFLTADMPLLFWMLAAFWAVHWLVSAPTTRNYAIAGFLIGIATATKYNGLAVGIAFLVAHFFATKGESFRRMILSRQLGIGLGMVLLGFYFGCPTAPYEPKRFWNDFIYNYTVTPRYSGQPDRANYLAALGRIPEIVGIPGAILIAVLAILSCILVLKRRDLSDAATRGFALSSAVFFLYILKIGTFPRTETRYVLPAIPFLILMIGPALQTFERRKWILALLVPVLIYNCICSYLVGKRFNNDPRLEAQLWMVKNVPPGGVVESSGTCPHWSQLPNFDAHEIHLGRTDEPIPPARDITDLRLPHMPGRVELFSKVFPDWVQPLVAEKEGHPDQGLFTAAALGKRNPDYIAVYSPDYNVPGETVRRYYGDLLSGKFLYAIVFDGDAAHAPVWTYPRTIDSLRGRITILQRKT
;
A
#
# COMPACT_ATOMS: atom_id res chain seq x y z
N MET A 1 42.72 12.39 17.52
CA MET A 1 42.04 13.04 16.41
C MET A 1 42.43 12.35 15.11
N ARG A 2 41.75 11.32 14.67
CA ARG A 2 41.98 10.74 13.34
C ARG A 2 41.25 11.58 12.33
N ASP A 3 41.97 11.99 11.34
CA ASP A 3 41.61 12.89 10.24
C ASP A 3 40.28 12.46 9.56
N LEU A 4 39.16 13.09 9.96
CA LEU A 4 37.81 12.83 9.44
C LEU A 4 37.62 13.39 8.01
N THR A 5 38.64 14.05 7.44
CA THR A 5 38.59 14.66 6.11
C THR A 5 38.83 13.69 4.97
N LYS A 6 39.23 12.43 5.23
CA LYS A 6 39.69 11.46 4.19
C LYS A 6 38.64 10.43 3.76
N LEU A 7 37.42 10.45 4.29
CA LEU A 7 36.33 9.70 3.70
C LEU A 7 35.47 10.64 2.82
N ALA A 8 36.07 11.09 1.72
CA ALA A 8 35.28 11.68 0.65
C ALA A 8 34.19 10.64 0.27
N ALA A 9 32.95 10.93 0.63
CA ALA A 9 31.84 10.06 0.27
C ALA A 9 31.88 9.84 -1.26
N PRO A 10 31.81 8.60 -1.74
CA PRO A 10 31.83 8.33 -3.18
C PRO A 10 30.75 9.19 -3.85
N SER A 11 31.10 9.81 -4.98
CA SER A 11 30.17 10.66 -5.70
C SER A 11 28.87 9.91 -5.97
N THR A 12 27.74 10.59 -6.04
CA THR A 12 26.43 9.99 -6.33
C THR A 12 26.47 9.14 -7.61
N LYS A 13 27.28 9.56 -8.62
CA LYS A 13 27.54 8.79 -9.83
C LYS A 13 28.20 7.44 -9.56
N ALA A 14 29.22 7.39 -8.68
CA ALA A 14 29.89 6.14 -8.32
C ALA A 14 29.01 5.19 -7.47
N GLN A 15 27.99 5.72 -6.79
CA GLN A 15 27.03 4.91 -6.04
C GLN A 15 25.99 4.26 -6.95
N LEU A 16 25.51 4.98 -7.96
CA LEU A 16 24.56 4.46 -8.96
C LEU A 16 25.20 3.43 -9.91
N ALA A 17 26.54 3.45 -10.06
CA ALA A 17 27.29 2.47 -10.83
C ALA A 17 27.63 1.18 -10.05
N ASP A 18 27.12 1.01 -8.81
CA ASP A 18 27.40 -0.21 -8.04
C ASP A 18 26.60 -1.40 -8.62
N PRO A 19 27.26 -2.48 -9.06
CA PRO A 19 26.59 -3.61 -9.67
C PRO A 19 25.62 -4.33 -8.73
N LEU A 20 25.81 -4.27 -7.41
CA LEU A 20 24.89 -4.85 -6.44
C LEU A 20 23.59 -4.06 -6.35
N LEU A 21 23.66 -2.73 -6.44
CA LEU A 21 22.46 -1.90 -6.54
C LEU A 21 21.75 -2.17 -7.86
N ALA A 22 22.48 -2.19 -8.98
CA ALA A 22 21.90 -2.47 -10.29
C ALA A 22 21.19 -3.83 -10.32
N ALA A 23 21.78 -4.87 -9.72
CA ALA A 23 21.18 -6.20 -9.62
C ALA A 23 19.89 -6.17 -8.77
N ALA A 24 19.88 -5.47 -7.63
CA ALA A 24 18.69 -5.34 -6.79
C ALA A 24 17.57 -4.58 -7.52
N LEU A 25 17.89 -3.48 -8.23
CA LEU A 25 16.92 -2.72 -9.02
C LEU A 25 16.35 -3.54 -10.17
N LEU A 26 17.19 -4.27 -10.90
CA LEU A 26 16.76 -5.15 -11.99
C LEU A 26 15.82 -6.25 -11.47
N LEU A 27 16.17 -6.89 -10.36
CA LEU A 27 15.36 -7.95 -9.75
C LEU A 27 13.98 -7.41 -9.33
N ALA A 28 13.95 -6.26 -8.64
CA ALA A 28 12.70 -5.60 -8.24
C ALA A 28 11.85 -5.23 -9.47
N PHE A 29 12.46 -4.70 -10.51
CA PHE A 29 11.79 -4.35 -11.75
C PHE A 29 11.16 -5.56 -12.43
N LEU A 30 11.91 -6.68 -12.54
CA LEU A 30 11.40 -7.92 -13.14
C LEU A 30 10.21 -8.49 -12.35
N PHE A 31 10.24 -8.48 -11.02
CA PHE A 31 9.08 -8.88 -10.21
C PHE A 31 7.87 -7.96 -10.44
N CYS A 32 8.08 -6.67 -10.59
CA CYS A 32 7.00 -5.71 -10.81
C CYS A 32 6.44 -5.73 -12.24
N LEU A 33 7.22 -6.20 -13.24
CA LEU A 33 6.70 -6.37 -14.60
C LEU A 33 5.72 -7.53 -14.70
N GLN A 34 5.91 -8.57 -13.88
CA GLN A 34 5.01 -9.70 -13.84
C GLN A 34 3.65 -9.26 -13.28
N GLY A 35 2.60 -9.32 -14.09
CA GLY A 35 1.26 -8.87 -13.71
C GLY A 35 1.01 -7.36 -13.88
N ILE A 36 1.89 -6.63 -14.58
CA ILE A 36 1.73 -5.18 -14.80
C ILE A 36 0.42 -4.82 -15.50
N THR A 37 -0.12 -5.73 -16.32
CA THR A 37 -1.39 -5.55 -17.04
C THR A 37 -2.62 -5.90 -16.22
N TRP A 38 -2.47 -6.35 -14.97
CA TRP A 38 -3.58 -6.71 -14.09
C TRP A 38 -4.64 -5.60 -14.00
N GLY A 39 -5.93 -5.98 -14.14
CA GLY A 39 -7.06 -5.06 -14.03
C GLY A 39 -7.15 -4.05 -15.17
N ARG A 40 -6.65 -4.38 -16.38
CA ARG A 40 -6.90 -3.59 -17.59
C ARG A 40 -8.40 -3.44 -17.83
N VAL A 41 -8.78 -2.33 -18.42
CA VAL A 41 -10.20 -2.01 -18.67
C VAL A 41 -10.82 -2.97 -19.68
N GLU A 42 -10.02 -3.52 -20.59
CA GLU A 42 -10.41 -4.54 -21.55
C GLU A 42 -10.81 -5.86 -20.86
N ASP A 43 -10.09 -6.21 -19.77
CA ASP A 43 -10.34 -7.44 -19.02
C ASP A 43 -11.41 -7.24 -17.93
N TRP A 44 -11.63 -6.00 -17.51
CA TRP A 44 -12.49 -5.66 -16.38
C TRP A 44 -13.40 -4.49 -16.73
N ASN A 45 -14.69 -4.73 -16.81
CA ASN A 45 -15.64 -3.71 -17.23
C ASN A 45 -15.80 -2.54 -16.25
N ARG A 46 -15.42 -2.71 -15.00
CA ARG A 46 -15.33 -1.60 -14.03
C ARG A 46 -13.89 -1.46 -13.59
N SER A 47 -13.27 -0.41 -14.10
CA SER A 47 -11.94 -0.04 -13.69
C SER A 47 -11.82 -0.03 -12.17
N SER A 48 -10.79 -0.69 -11.70
CA SER A 48 -10.33 -0.71 -10.33
C SER A 48 -10.31 0.69 -9.71
N ILE A 49 -10.21 0.78 -8.39
CA ILE A 49 -9.94 2.00 -7.61
C ILE A 49 -8.89 2.90 -8.29
N ALA A 50 -7.92 2.29 -8.97
CA ALA A 50 -6.91 2.95 -9.75
C ALA A 50 -7.46 3.94 -10.79
N MET A 51 -8.46 3.54 -11.56
CA MET A 51 -9.04 4.41 -12.58
C MET A 51 -9.93 5.51 -11.98
N ARG A 52 -10.56 5.26 -10.82
CA ARG A 52 -11.24 6.32 -10.08
C ARG A 52 -10.24 7.38 -9.60
N SER A 53 -9.10 6.97 -9.07
CA SER A 53 -8.02 7.87 -8.67
C SER A 53 -7.49 8.69 -9.84
N LEU A 54 -7.43 8.12 -11.05
CA LEU A 54 -7.01 8.81 -12.25
C LEU A 54 -8.08 9.76 -12.82
N ARG A 55 -9.36 9.53 -12.55
CA ARG A 55 -10.47 10.40 -13.00
C ARG A 55 -10.74 11.56 -12.05
N ALA A 56 -10.33 11.44 -10.79
CA ALA A 56 -10.71 12.36 -9.73
C ALA A 56 -9.72 13.52 -9.58
N LEU A 57 -9.63 14.41 -10.59
CA LEU A 57 -9.09 15.77 -10.40
C LEU A 57 -10.16 16.77 -9.97
N ARG A 58 -11.30 16.31 -9.50
CA ARG A 58 -12.30 17.23 -8.97
C ARG A 58 -11.97 17.53 -7.51
N PRO A 59 -11.89 18.81 -7.10
CA PRO A 59 -11.71 19.20 -5.71
C PRO A 59 -12.66 18.51 -4.73
N SER A 60 -13.78 17.99 -5.26
CA SER A 60 -14.84 17.33 -4.49
C SER A 60 -14.51 15.92 -3.98
N ASP A 61 -13.48 15.26 -4.47
CA ASP A 61 -13.19 13.87 -4.15
C ASP A 61 -12.01 13.68 -3.17
N TYR A 62 -11.56 14.73 -2.51
CA TYR A 62 -10.32 14.73 -1.71
C TYR A 62 -10.53 14.41 -0.24
N MET A 63 -11.06 13.25 0.07
CA MET A 63 -10.94 12.71 1.43
C MET A 63 -9.50 12.37 1.82
N LYS A 64 -8.54 12.45 0.87
CA LYS A 64 -7.13 12.09 1.06
C LYS A 64 -6.25 13.13 0.40
N PRO A 65 -5.03 13.36 0.91
CA PRO A 65 -4.08 14.25 0.26
C PRO A 65 -3.82 13.81 -1.18
N PRO A 66 -3.89 14.72 -2.17
CA PRO A 66 -4.01 14.35 -3.58
C PRO A 66 -2.68 14.32 -4.36
N PHE A 67 -1.53 14.59 -3.74
CA PHE A 67 -0.27 14.82 -4.47
C PHE A 67 0.06 13.69 -5.45
N HIS A 68 -0.10 12.43 -5.03
CA HIS A 68 0.16 11.30 -5.92
C HIS A 68 -0.77 11.28 -7.13
N THR A 69 -2.02 11.67 -6.97
CA THR A 69 -2.99 11.76 -8.07
C THR A 69 -2.56 12.85 -9.07
N TYR A 70 -2.20 14.04 -8.60
CA TYR A 70 -1.69 15.11 -9.46
C TYR A 70 -0.41 14.70 -10.19
N PHE A 71 0.50 14.05 -9.47
CA PHE A 71 1.76 13.56 -10.04
C PHE A 71 1.50 12.59 -11.21
N ASN A 72 0.59 11.63 -11.06
CA ASN A 72 0.19 10.73 -12.13
C ASN A 72 -0.53 11.44 -13.29
N HIS A 73 -1.35 12.45 -13.00
CA HIS A 73 -2.01 13.21 -14.05
C HIS A 73 -1.02 13.96 -14.92
N VAL A 74 -0.05 14.62 -14.31
CA VAL A 74 0.98 15.38 -15.05
C VAL A 74 1.88 14.45 -15.88
N LEU A 75 2.29 13.32 -15.31
CA LEU A 75 3.25 12.43 -15.98
C LEU A 75 2.64 11.44 -16.96
N VAL A 76 1.36 11.08 -16.77
CA VAL A 76 0.73 9.98 -17.53
C VAL A 76 -0.57 10.39 -18.19
N VAL A 77 -1.54 10.90 -17.41
CA VAL A 77 -2.90 11.07 -17.91
C VAL A 77 -2.96 12.18 -18.94
N TRP A 78 -2.45 13.36 -18.64
CA TRP A 78 -2.45 14.50 -19.56
C TRP A 78 -1.61 14.28 -20.83
N PRO A 79 -0.38 13.71 -20.76
CA PRO A 79 0.36 13.36 -21.97
C PRO A 79 -0.40 12.37 -22.87
N ILE A 80 -0.99 11.32 -22.31
CA ILE A 80 -1.76 10.35 -23.10
C ILE A 80 -3.00 11.01 -23.71
N ASP A 81 -3.77 11.78 -22.91
CA ASP A 81 -4.96 12.49 -23.42
C ASP A 81 -4.58 13.52 -24.49
N GLY A 82 -3.45 14.20 -24.32
CA GLY A 82 -2.92 15.14 -25.32
C GLY A 82 -2.60 14.44 -26.64
N VAL A 83 -1.87 13.33 -26.61
CA VAL A 83 -1.56 12.52 -27.81
C VAL A 83 -2.83 12.00 -28.47
N MET A 84 -3.77 11.45 -27.70
CA MET A 84 -5.04 10.93 -28.23
C MET A 84 -5.87 12.03 -28.89
N LYS A 85 -5.88 13.24 -28.32
CA LYS A 85 -6.58 14.41 -28.90
C LYS A 85 -5.92 14.88 -30.19
N ILE A 86 -4.59 15.00 -30.22
CA ILE A 86 -3.83 15.40 -31.41
C ILE A 86 -4.01 14.37 -32.54
N ALA A 87 -3.98 13.08 -32.19
CA ALA A 87 -4.16 11.99 -33.15
C ALA A 87 -5.63 11.78 -33.55
N GLN A 88 -6.57 12.59 -33.05
CA GLN A 88 -8.01 12.50 -33.34
C GLN A 88 -8.59 11.09 -33.16
N VAL A 89 -8.11 10.38 -32.12
CA VAL A 89 -8.50 8.98 -31.89
C VAL A 89 -10.00 8.91 -31.55
N PRO A 90 -10.76 8.02 -32.24
CA PRO A 90 -12.18 7.85 -32.00
C PRO A 90 -12.51 7.47 -30.55
N LYS A 91 -13.70 7.89 -30.06
CA LYS A 91 -14.13 7.62 -28.68
C LYS A 91 -14.22 6.12 -28.35
N GLU A 92 -14.47 5.28 -29.34
CA GLU A 92 -14.52 3.82 -29.24
C GLU A 92 -13.18 3.23 -28.77
N ARG A 93 -12.06 3.87 -29.14
CA ARG A 93 -10.70 3.50 -28.70
C ARG A 93 -10.29 4.07 -27.34
N MET A 94 -11.18 4.76 -26.62
CA MET A 94 -10.90 5.27 -25.27
C MET A 94 -10.58 4.17 -24.26
N LYS A 95 -11.06 2.94 -24.47
CA LYS A 95 -10.69 1.79 -23.61
C LYS A 95 -9.18 1.56 -23.64
N ILE A 96 -8.57 1.56 -24.84
CA ILE A 96 -7.11 1.41 -25.03
C ILE A 96 -6.37 2.54 -24.30
N SER A 97 -6.86 3.78 -24.40
CA SER A 97 -6.30 4.93 -23.68
C SER A 97 -6.34 4.70 -22.16
N ASN A 98 -7.42 4.16 -21.61
CA ASN A 98 -7.55 3.89 -20.19
C ASN A 98 -6.57 2.80 -19.73
N SER A 99 -6.35 1.75 -20.51
CA SER A 99 -5.36 0.72 -20.20
C SER A 99 -3.94 1.25 -20.30
N ALA A 100 -3.64 2.10 -21.28
CA ALA A 100 -2.36 2.79 -21.38
C ALA A 100 -2.10 3.69 -20.17
N LYS A 101 -3.12 4.44 -19.69
CA LYS A 101 -3.03 5.24 -18.47
C LYS A 101 -2.79 4.38 -17.24
N LEU A 102 -3.46 3.25 -17.13
CA LEU A 102 -3.29 2.29 -16.03
C LEU A 102 -1.85 1.76 -15.98
N ILE A 103 -1.34 1.27 -17.10
CA ILE A 103 0.02 0.73 -17.22
C ILE A 103 1.05 1.85 -16.98
N GLY A 104 0.88 3.02 -17.60
CA GLY A 104 1.76 4.18 -17.41
C GLY A 104 1.85 4.61 -15.94
N SER A 105 0.71 4.68 -15.24
CA SER A 105 0.68 5.04 -13.81
C SER A 105 1.33 3.95 -12.93
N ARG A 106 1.25 2.67 -13.30
CA ARG A 106 2.02 1.61 -12.63
C ARG A 106 3.50 1.75 -12.86
N LEU A 107 3.93 2.06 -14.08
CA LEU A 107 5.34 2.32 -14.36
C LEU A 107 5.89 3.47 -13.52
N VAL A 108 5.11 4.54 -13.32
CA VAL A 108 5.46 5.61 -12.38
C VAL A 108 5.57 5.09 -10.95
N THR A 109 4.62 4.28 -10.48
CA THR A 109 4.67 3.68 -9.14
C THR A 109 5.88 2.77 -8.97
N ILE A 110 6.20 1.95 -9.99
CA ILE A 110 7.39 1.09 -10.03
C ILE A 110 8.67 1.94 -10.01
N ALA A 111 8.74 3.01 -10.79
CA ALA A 111 9.89 3.92 -10.78
C ALA A 111 10.12 4.55 -9.39
N LEU A 112 9.05 4.95 -8.69
CA LEU A 112 9.14 5.43 -7.30
C LEU A 112 9.59 4.33 -6.34
N TYR A 113 9.16 3.08 -6.54
CA TYR A 113 9.65 1.94 -5.76
C TYR A 113 11.14 1.69 -5.99
N LEU A 114 11.60 1.70 -7.24
CA LEU A 114 13.03 1.57 -7.55
C LEU A 114 13.84 2.74 -6.94
N GLY A 115 13.29 3.95 -7.00
CA GLY A 115 13.84 5.12 -6.30
C GLY A 115 13.93 4.94 -4.79
N THR A 116 12.94 4.27 -4.18
CA THR A 116 12.95 3.91 -2.76
C THR A 116 14.13 3.00 -2.42
N ILE A 117 14.39 1.97 -3.23
CA ILE A 117 15.54 1.05 -3.10
C ILE A 117 16.85 1.84 -3.23
N ALA A 118 16.96 2.71 -4.23
CA ALA A 118 18.16 3.51 -4.46
C ALA A 118 18.46 4.49 -3.30
N LEU A 119 17.42 5.11 -2.74
CA LEU A 119 17.55 5.98 -1.56
C LEU A 119 17.97 5.19 -0.32
N ALA A 120 17.35 4.03 -0.06
CA ALA A 120 17.72 3.14 1.05
C ALA A 120 19.18 2.65 0.92
N TYR A 121 19.58 2.25 -0.30
CA TYR A 121 20.96 1.89 -0.60
C TYR A 121 21.93 3.05 -0.32
N SER A 122 21.62 4.24 -0.85
CA SER A 122 22.50 5.42 -0.72
C SER A 122 22.66 5.85 0.74
N PHE A 123 21.59 5.82 1.51
CA PHE A 123 21.63 6.07 2.94
C PHE A 123 22.48 5.02 3.66
N SER A 124 22.22 3.74 3.42
CA SER A 124 22.88 2.63 4.10
C SER A 124 24.38 2.56 3.76
N ARG A 125 24.75 2.86 2.50
CA ARG A 125 26.15 2.89 2.08
C ARG A 125 26.97 3.94 2.83
N ARG A 126 26.37 5.09 3.12
CA ARG A 126 27.02 6.17 3.88
C ARG A 126 27.07 5.90 5.37
N SER A 127 26.01 5.31 5.91
CA SER A 127 25.88 5.07 7.35
C SER A 127 26.52 3.75 7.79
N TYR A 128 26.48 2.70 6.97
CA TYR A 128 26.78 1.33 7.37
C TYR A 128 27.79 0.60 6.46
N GLY A 129 28.17 1.20 5.32
CA GLY A 129 29.08 0.60 4.36
C GLY A 129 28.40 -0.18 3.23
N ARG A 130 29.20 -0.66 2.28
CA ARG A 130 28.72 -1.25 1.00
C ARG A 130 27.98 -2.57 1.21
N PHE A 131 28.49 -3.44 2.06
CA PHE A 131 27.87 -4.74 2.32
C PHE A 131 26.45 -4.57 2.89
N SER A 132 26.32 -3.77 3.96
CA SER A 132 25.02 -3.47 4.57
C SER A 132 24.05 -2.86 3.58
N ALA A 133 24.53 -1.92 2.74
CA ALA A 133 23.70 -1.28 1.72
C ALA A 133 23.17 -2.28 0.69
N ALA A 134 24.01 -3.21 0.23
CA ALA A 134 23.60 -4.24 -0.71
C ALA A 134 22.52 -5.16 -0.10
N ILE A 135 22.74 -5.66 1.12
CA ILE A 135 21.75 -6.52 1.80
C ILE A 135 20.42 -5.78 2.00
N ILE A 136 20.47 -4.52 2.44
CA ILE A 136 19.26 -3.68 2.60
C ILE A 136 18.56 -3.50 1.26
N ALA A 137 19.27 -3.19 0.17
CA ALA A 137 18.66 -3.05 -1.15
C ALA A 137 17.99 -4.36 -1.62
N PHE A 138 18.63 -5.51 -1.44
CA PHE A 138 18.03 -6.80 -1.75
C PHE A 138 16.84 -7.13 -0.84
N ALA A 139 16.88 -6.78 0.45
CA ALA A 139 15.74 -6.95 1.34
C ALA A 139 14.52 -6.16 0.85
N PHE A 140 14.70 -4.93 0.37
CA PHE A 140 13.62 -4.19 -0.29
C PHE A 140 13.19 -4.87 -1.59
N ALA A 141 14.13 -5.17 -2.48
CA ALA A 141 13.86 -5.67 -3.83
C ALA A 141 13.09 -7.01 -3.84
N THR A 142 13.31 -7.84 -2.81
CA THR A 142 12.71 -9.18 -2.70
C THR A 142 11.51 -9.24 -1.75
N SER A 143 11.13 -8.14 -1.11
CA SER A 143 9.98 -8.13 -0.19
C SER A 143 8.66 -8.19 -0.96
N ALA A 144 7.93 -9.29 -0.83
CA ALA A 144 6.70 -9.57 -1.54
C ALA A 144 5.60 -8.50 -1.31
N GLY A 145 5.55 -7.90 -0.12
CA GLY A 145 4.64 -6.80 0.16
C GLY A 145 4.95 -5.56 -0.66
N PHE A 146 6.22 -5.16 -0.80
CA PHE A 146 6.57 -4.01 -1.63
C PHE A 146 6.28 -4.27 -3.11
N VAL A 147 6.61 -5.46 -3.62
CA VAL A 147 6.29 -5.86 -4.99
C VAL A 147 4.78 -5.80 -5.23
N ALA A 148 3.98 -6.33 -4.30
CA ALA A 148 2.52 -6.28 -4.42
C ALA A 148 1.99 -4.85 -4.46
N TYR A 149 2.42 -4.00 -3.52
CA TYR A 149 1.95 -2.62 -3.48
C TYR A 149 2.47 -1.74 -4.62
N ALA A 150 3.52 -2.15 -5.32
CA ALA A 150 3.96 -1.50 -6.55
C ALA A 150 2.96 -1.70 -7.73
N HIS A 151 2.09 -2.72 -7.66
CA HIS A 151 1.04 -2.96 -8.66
C HIS A 151 -0.24 -2.14 -8.38
N PHE A 152 -0.44 -1.68 -7.15
CA PHE A 152 -1.61 -0.88 -6.82
C PHE A 152 -1.35 0.59 -7.09
N LEU A 153 -2.33 1.27 -7.72
CA LEU A 153 -2.30 2.72 -7.92
C LEU A 153 -2.81 3.45 -6.67
N THR A 154 -2.28 3.07 -5.51
CA THR A 154 -2.57 3.74 -4.24
C THR A 154 -1.41 4.65 -3.83
N ALA A 155 -1.66 5.57 -2.93
CA ALA A 155 -0.63 6.47 -2.43
C ALA A 155 0.44 5.79 -1.54
N ASP A 156 0.29 4.48 -1.27
CA ASP A 156 1.14 3.78 -0.28
C ASP A 156 2.59 3.66 -0.75
N MET A 157 2.83 3.19 -1.97
CA MET A 157 4.19 3.07 -2.51
C MET A 157 4.84 4.44 -2.81
N PRO A 158 4.14 5.41 -3.43
CA PRO A 158 4.65 6.77 -3.56
C PRO A 158 5.00 7.42 -2.22
N LEU A 159 4.22 7.15 -1.16
CA LEU A 159 4.52 7.62 0.18
C LEU A 159 5.89 7.12 0.67
N LEU A 160 6.21 5.84 0.45
CA LEU A 160 7.51 5.28 0.85
C LEU A 160 8.66 6.06 0.21
N PHE A 161 8.56 6.35 -1.09
CA PHE A 161 9.56 7.11 -1.79
C PHE A 161 9.76 8.50 -1.17
N TRP A 162 8.67 9.26 -0.98
CA TRP A 162 8.76 10.61 -0.44
C TRP A 162 9.20 10.63 1.02
N MET A 163 8.79 9.64 1.82
CA MET A 163 9.27 9.49 3.20
C MET A 163 10.77 9.22 3.24
N LEU A 164 11.29 8.32 2.38
CA LEU A 164 12.73 8.05 2.34
C LEU A 164 13.52 9.20 1.73
N ALA A 165 12.99 9.93 0.74
CA ALA A 165 13.62 11.13 0.21
C ALA A 165 13.74 12.23 1.30
N ALA A 166 12.66 12.44 2.06
CA ALA A 166 12.66 13.36 3.20
C ALA A 166 13.66 12.89 4.29
N PHE A 167 13.63 11.61 4.63
CA PHE A 167 14.54 11.01 5.62
C PHE A 167 16.02 11.14 5.20
N TRP A 168 16.31 10.94 3.93
CA TRP A 168 17.66 11.12 3.39
C TRP A 168 18.11 12.59 3.50
N ALA A 169 17.23 13.55 3.19
CA ALA A 169 17.51 14.98 3.38
C ALA A 169 17.73 15.32 4.87
N VAL A 170 16.95 14.72 5.78
CA VAL A 170 17.13 14.84 7.23
C VAL A 170 18.49 14.28 7.67
N HIS A 171 18.94 13.17 7.10
CA HIS A 171 20.25 12.62 7.41
C HIS A 171 21.39 13.57 7.04
N TRP A 172 21.27 14.29 5.91
CA TRP A 172 22.20 15.33 5.53
C TRP A 172 22.24 16.51 6.51
N LEU A 173 21.11 16.86 7.09
CA LEU A 173 21.00 17.95 8.05
C LEU A 173 21.89 17.73 9.27
N VAL A 174 22.03 16.48 9.75
CA VAL A 174 22.91 16.14 10.88
C VAL A 174 24.38 16.45 10.57
N SER A 175 24.81 16.23 9.33
CA SER A 175 26.21 16.46 8.91
C SER A 175 26.48 17.90 8.49
N ALA A 176 25.48 18.61 7.96
CA ALA A 176 25.57 19.98 7.47
C ALA A 176 24.27 20.73 7.79
N PRO A 177 24.15 21.32 8.99
CA PRO A 177 22.94 22.00 9.45
C PRO A 177 22.77 23.41 8.83
N THR A 178 22.76 23.46 7.49
CA THR A 178 22.57 24.70 6.75
C THR A 178 21.08 25.03 6.57
N THR A 179 20.75 26.32 6.42
CA THR A 179 19.39 26.77 6.12
C THR A 179 18.81 26.06 4.89
N ARG A 180 19.63 25.82 3.86
CA ARG A 180 19.23 25.10 2.66
C ARG A 180 18.81 23.67 2.97
N ASN A 181 19.57 22.93 3.80
CA ASN A 181 19.26 21.55 4.15
C ASN A 181 18.00 21.45 5.01
N TYR A 182 17.78 22.42 5.92
CA TYR A 182 16.52 22.54 6.67
C TYR A 182 15.33 22.78 5.74
N ALA A 183 15.49 23.68 4.76
CA ALA A 183 14.44 23.98 3.79
C ALA A 183 14.09 22.76 2.93
N ILE A 184 15.10 22.06 2.39
CA ILE A 184 14.89 20.87 1.56
C ILE A 184 14.23 19.75 2.38
N ALA A 185 14.73 19.45 3.58
CA ALA A 185 14.16 18.42 4.44
C ALA A 185 12.69 18.74 4.79
N GLY A 186 12.41 19.98 5.21
CA GLY A 186 11.06 20.44 5.50
C GLY A 186 10.13 20.33 4.31
N PHE A 187 10.54 20.80 3.13
CA PHE A 187 9.73 20.72 1.91
C PHE A 187 9.38 19.27 1.54
N LEU A 188 10.37 18.36 1.59
CA LEU A 188 10.13 16.93 1.29
C LEU A 188 9.23 16.24 2.31
N ILE A 189 9.31 16.61 3.61
CA ILE A 189 8.35 16.16 4.63
C ILE A 189 6.94 16.65 4.27
N GLY A 190 6.80 17.90 3.85
CA GLY A 190 5.53 18.45 3.37
C GLY A 190 4.95 17.66 2.20
N ILE A 191 5.75 17.35 1.19
CA ILE A 191 5.37 16.51 0.03
C ILE A 191 4.96 15.10 0.46
N ALA A 192 5.71 14.45 1.35
CA ALA A 192 5.34 13.15 1.90
C ALA A 192 3.97 13.20 2.60
N THR A 193 3.72 14.27 3.38
CA THR A 193 2.45 14.51 4.06
C THR A 193 1.31 14.78 3.07
N ALA A 194 1.58 15.51 1.99
CA ALA A 194 0.63 15.76 0.90
C ALA A 194 0.37 14.53 0.02
N THR A 195 1.21 13.51 0.09
CA THR A 195 0.97 12.21 -0.54
C THR A 195 0.04 11.36 0.31
N LYS A 196 0.27 11.33 1.62
CA LYS A 196 -0.58 10.72 2.64
C LYS A 196 -0.22 11.31 4.00
N TYR A 197 -1.19 11.67 4.84
CA TYR A 197 -0.95 12.32 6.15
C TYR A 197 0.09 11.61 7.01
N ASN A 198 0.21 10.29 6.88
CA ASN A 198 1.20 9.50 7.62
C ASN A 198 2.66 9.87 7.27
N GLY A 199 2.91 10.56 6.16
CA GLY A 199 4.23 11.06 5.78
C GLY A 199 4.83 12.02 6.79
N LEU A 200 3.98 12.71 7.58
CA LEU A 200 4.42 13.60 8.66
C LEU A 200 5.27 12.87 9.73
N ALA A 201 5.16 11.54 9.83
CA ALA A 201 5.96 10.77 10.79
C ALA A 201 7.47 10.95 10.63
N VAL A 202 7.96 11.27 9.42
CA VAL A 202 9.39 11.60 9.21
C VAL A 202 9.80 12.88 9.94
N GLY A 203 8.85 13.74 10.30
CA GLY A 203 9.09 14.94 11.10
C GLY A 203 9.77 14.65 12.44
N ILE A 204 9.59 13.46 13.03
CA ILE A 204 10.30 13.09 14.26
C ILE A 204 11.81 12.96 14.01
N ALA A 205 12.21 12.36 12.88
CA ALA A 205 13.63 12.29 12.53
C ALA A 205 14.22 13.67 12.27
N PHE A 206 13.43 14.60 11.69
CA PHE A 206 13.84 15.99 11.50
C PHE A 206 14.10 16.69 12.83
N LEU A 207 13.24 16.51 13.83
CA LEU A 207 13.43 17.06 15.17
C LEU A 207 14.63 16.43 15.88
N VAL A 208 14.82 15.11 15.77
CA VAL A 208 15.99 14.41 16.32
C VAL A 208 17.28 14.87 15.64
N ALA A 209 17.27 15.06 14.33
CA ALA A 209 18.42 15.59 13.57
C ALA A 209 18.75 17.04 13.99
N HIS A 210 17.73 17.86 14.21
CA HIS A 210 17.90 19.21 14.71
C HIS A 210 18.54 19.21 16.11
N PHE A 211 18.06 18.34 17.00
CA PHE A 211 18.65 18.15 18.33
C PHE A 211 20.14 17.75 18.24
N PHE A 212 20.50 16.83 17.35
CA PHE A 212 21.90 16.46 17.15
C PHE A 212 22.74 17.61 16.61
N ALA A 213 22.18 18.42 15.71
CA ALA A 213 22.86 19.55 15.09
C ALA A 213 23.10 20.73 16.05
N THR A 214 22.23 20.88 17.07
CA THR A 214 22.26 21.96 18.06
C THR A 214 22.75 21.49 19.44
N LYS A 215 23.33 20.28 19.51
CA LYS A 215 23.85 19.71 20.76
C LYS A 215 24.88 20.66 21.39
N GLY A 216 24.61 21.06 22.63
CA GLY A 216 25.43 22.01 23.38
C GLY A 216 24.91 23.44 23.39
N GLU A 217 23.88 23.74 22.60
CA GLU A 217 23.18 25.03 22.69
C GLU A 217 22.17 25.04 23.86
N SER A 218 21.78 26.25 24.30
CA SER A 218 20.70 26.37 25.29
C SER A 218 19.37 25.94 24.68
N PHE A 219 18.48 25.36 25.50
CA PHE A 219 17.16 24.88 25.06
C PHE A 219 16.35 25.97 24.33
N ARG A 220 16.43 27.22 24.81
CA ARG A 220 15.78 28.38 24.17
C ARG A 220 16.33 28.63 22.77
N ARG A 221 17.66 28.60 22.56
CA ARG A 221 18.28 28.77 21.24
C ARG A 221 17.94 27.64 20.29
N MET A 222 17.87 26.42 20.79
CA MET A 222 17.47 25.26 20.02
C MET A 222 16.04 25.44 19.48
N ILE A 223 15.05 25.76 20.32
CA ILE A 223 13.65 25.88 19.91
C ILE A 223 13.41 27.13 19.04
N LEU A 224 14.06 28.24 19.35
CA LEU A 224 13.91 29.50 18.63
C LEU A 224 14.91 29.63 17.46
N SER A 225 15.49 28.53 17.01
CA SER A 225 16.41 28.51 15.89
C SER A 225 15.73 28.95 14.59
N ARG A 226 16.34 29.93 13.89
CA ARG A 226 15.87 30.38 12.58
C ARG A 226 15.79 29.22 11.58
N GLN A 227 16.75 28.30 11.62
CA GLN A 227 16.79 27.13 10.75
C GLN A 227 15.60 26.22 10.99
N LEU A 228 15.25 25.95 12.26
CA LEU A 228 14.05 25.17 12.60
C LEU A 228 12.79 25.84 12.08
N GLY A 229 12.65 27.16 12.31
CA GLY A 229 11.50 27.92 11.82
C GLY A 229 11.35 27.86 10.29
N ILE A 230 12.46 28.00 9.54
CA ILE A 230 12.47 27.86 8.07
C ILE A 230 12.07 26.43 7.69
N GLY A 231 12.65 25.41 8.33
CA GLY A 231 12.29 24.01 8.06
C GLY A 231 10.82 23.73 8.26
N LEU A 232 10.22 24.17 9.38
CA LEU A 232 8.79 24.02 9.66
C LEU A 232 7.91 24.80 8.66
N GLY A 233 8.31 26.03 8.30
CA GLY A 233 7.63 26.79 7.25
C GLY A 233 7.66 26.06 5.90
N MET A 234 8.77 25.40 5.57
CA MET A 234 8.90 24.60 4.35
C MET A 234 8.09 23.31 4.40
N VAL A 235 7.83 22.72 5.57
CA VAL A 235 6.86 21.61 5.70
C VAL A 235 5.47 22.08 5.27
N LEU A 236 5.03 23.23 5.74
CA LEU A 236 3.74 23.81 5.34
C LEU A 236 3.70 24.11 3.84
N LEU A 237 4.77 24.75 3.31
CA LEU A 237 4.86 25.05 1.89
C LEU A 237 4.81 23.81 1.02
N GLY A 238 5.57 22.75 1.35
CA GLY A 238 5.56 21.48 0.64
C GLY A 238 4.21 20.78 0.72
N PHE A 239 3.55 20.86 1.87
CA PHE A 239 2.20 20.32 2.04
C PHE A 239 1.19 21.06 1.15
N TYR A 240 1.15 22.38 1.19
CA TYR A 240 0.24 23.18 0.34
C TYR A 240 0.55 23.07 -1.15
N PHE A 241 1.81 22.92 -1.52
CA PHE A 241 2.20 22.63 -2.90
C PHE A 241 1.60 21.31 -3.39
N GLY A 242 1.64 20.26 -2.57
CA GLY A 242 1.08 18.95 -2.91
C GLY A 242 -0.42 18.81 -2.63
N CYS A 243 -1.02 19.71 -1.86
CA CYS A 243 -2.45 19.73 -1.52
C CYS A 243 -3.01 21.17 -1.63
N PRO A 244 -3.09 21.74 -2.85
CA PRO A 244 -3.48 23.13 -3.06
C PRO A 244 -4.92 23.43 -2.65
N THR A 245 -5.76 22.40 -2.51
CA THR A 245 -7.15 22.55 -2.02
C THR A 245 -7.22 22.90 -0.53
N ALA A 246 -6.19 22.57 0.26
CA ALA A 246 -6.18 22.86 1.69
C ALA A 246 -6.31 24.35 2.01
N PRO A 247 -5.56 25.28 1.40
CA PRO A 247 -5.78 26.72 1.58
C PRO A 247 -6.99 27.27 0.80
N TYR A 248 -7.39 26.63 -0.31
CA TYR A 248 -8.49 27.11 -1.16
C TYR A 248 -9.87 26.79 -0.57
N GLU A 249 -10.04 25.57 -0.01
CA GLU A 249 -11.28 25.12 0.63
C GLU A 249 -11.00 24.65 2.09
N PRO A 250 -10.56 25.52 3.00
CA PRO A 250 -10.03 25.11 4.30
C PRO A 250 -11.08 24.39 5.18
N LYS A 251 -12.34 24.80 5.12
CA LYS A 251 -13.41 24.15 5.87
C LYS A 251 -13.64 22.70 5.41
N ARG A 252 -13.66 22.48 4.10
CA ARG A 252 -13.80 21.16 3.52
C ARG A 252 -12.58 20.28 3.80
N PHE A 253 -11.37 20.83 3.56
CA PHE A 253 -10.13 20.15 3.90
C PHE A 253 -10.12 19.67 5.36
N TRP A 254 -10.52 20.53 6.29
CA TRP A 254 -10.59 20.19 7.71
C TRP A 254 -11.57 19.04 7.98
N ASN A 255 -12.76 19.08 7.39
CA ASN A 255 -13.74 18.01 7.52
C ASN A 255 -13.21 16.67 6.97
N ASP A 256 -12.60 16.68 5.79
CA ASP A 256 -12.00 15.49 5.18
C ASP A 256 -10.82 14.96 6.01
N PHE A 257 -10.01 15.84 6.58
CA PHE A 257 -8.92 15.47 7.49
C PHE A 257 -9.45 14.76 8.73
N ILE A 258 -10.44 15.35 9.40
CA ILE A 258 -11.06 14.77 10.59
C ILE A 258 -11.70 13.41 10.23
N TYR A 259 -12.42 13.32 9.12
CA TYR A 259 -12.99 12.06 8.66
C TYR A 259 -11.92 10.97 8.47
N ASN A 260 -10.84 11.27 7.78
CA ASN A 260 -9.76 10.31 7.56
C ASN A 260 -9.06 9.91 8.87
N TYR A 261 -8.94 10.83 9.80
CA TYR A 261 -8.24 10.58 11.06
C TYR A 261 -9.08 9.79 12.07
N THR A 262 -10.38 10.00 12.07
CA THR A 262 -11.29 9.47 13.09
C THR A 262 -12.10 8.29 12.59
N VAL A 263 -12.68 8.40 11.38
CA VAL A 263 -13.62 7.41 10.84
C VAL A 263 -12.89 6.26 10.15
N THR A 264 -11.95 6.58 9.26
CA THR A 264 -11.27 5.56 8.44
C THR A 264 -10.58 4.46 9.27
N PRO A 265 -9.88 4.74 10.38
CA PRO A 265 -9.26 3.69 11.20
C PRO A 265 -10.26 2.80 11.94
N ARG A 266 -11.46 3.32 12.18
CA ARG A 266 -12.52 2.62 12.92
C ARG A 266 -13.49 1.86 12.02
N TYR A 267 -13.31 2.00 10.71
CA TYR A 267 -14.22 1.46 9.68
C TYR A 267 -14.26 -0.08 9.57
N SER A 268 -13.98 -0.91 10.57
CA SER A 268 -13.92 -2.38 10.50
C SER A 268 -14.91 -3.16 11.39
N GLY A 269 -15.79 -2.48 12.15
CA GLY A 269 -16.63 -3.17 13.15
C GLY A 269 -15.82 -3.86 14.26
N GLN A 270 -14.51 -3.67 14.29
CA GLN A 270 -13.63 -4.12 15.36
C GLN A 270 -13.89 -3.26 16.61
N PRO A 271 -13.76 -3.83 17.82
CA PRO A 271 -13.81 -3.03 19.05
C PRO A 271 -12.83 -1.85 19.00
N ASP A 272 -13.23 -0.69 19.52
CA ASP A 272 -12.38 0.51 19.55
C ASP A 272 -11.26 0.34 20.61
N ARG A 273 -10.33 -0.57 20.33
CA ARG A 273 -9.18 -0.89 21.18
C ARG A 273 -7.90 -0.77 20.37
N ALA A 274 -6.86 -0.25 21.03
CA ALA A 274 -5.51 -0.29 20.46
C ALA A 274 -5.09 -1.74 20.17
N ASN A 275 -4.49 -1.96 19.00
CA ASN A 275 -4.13 -3.30 18.54
C ASN A 275 -2.68 -3.36 18.01
N TYR A 276 -1.73 -3.14 18.92
CA TYR A 276 -0.30 -3.15 18.60
C TYR A 276 0.18 -4.50 18.08
N LEU A 277 -0.34 -5.61 18.65
CA LEU A 277 0.04 -6.96 18.22
C LEU A 277 -0.43 -7.23 16.79
N ALA A 278 -1.62 -6.78 16.43
CA ALA A 278 -2.08 -6.88 15.05
C ALA A 278 -1.23 -6.03 14.09
N ALA A 279 -0.81 -4.83 14.51
CA ALA A 279 0.08 -4.00 13.69
C ALA A 279 1.44 -4.70 13.47
N LEU A 280 2.05 -5.22 14.52
CA LEU A 280 3.31 -5.97 14.40
C LEU A 280 3.14 -7.28 13.62
N GLY A 281 2.00 -7.96 13.76
CA GLY A 281 1.65 -9.18 13.02
C GLY A 281 1.52 -8.97 11.51
N ARG A 282 1.45 -7.72 11.03
CA ARG A 282 1.47 -7.41 9.57
C ARG A 282 2.87 -7.34 8.98
N ILE A 283 3.93 -7.27 9.80
CA ILE A 283 5.31 -7.20 9.31
C ILE A 283 5.69 -8.44 8.47
N PRO A 284 5.41 -9.69 8.93
CA PRO A 284 5.68 -10.89 8.14
C PRO A 284 4.99 -10.93 6.78
N GLU A 285 3.86 -10.25 6.64
CA GLU A 285 3.12 -10.17 5.38
C GLU A 285 3.86 -9.35 4.32
N ILE A 286 4.71 -8.44 4.75
CA ILE A 286 5.47 -7.55 3.87
C ILE A 286 6.83 -8.17 3.52
N VAL A 287 7.57 -8.64 4.53
CA VAL A 287 8.97 -9.07 4.38
C VAL A 287 9.16 -10.58 4.46
N GLY A 288 8.07 -11.36 4.53
CA GLY A 288 8.10 -12.80 4.76
C GLY A 288 8.36 -13.17 6.22
N ILE A 289 7.93 -14.36 6.65
CA ILE A 289 8.11 -14.81 8.04
C ILE A 289 9.60 -14.92 8.41
N PRO A 290 10.46 -15.62 7.61
CA PRO A 290 11.88 -15.69 7.91
C PRO A 290 12.56 -14.31 7.88
N GLY A 291 12.14 -13.43 6.96
CA GLY A 291 12.62 -12.06 6.87
C GLY A 291 12.27 -11.24 8.11
N ALA A 292 11.04 -11.33 8.60
CA ALA A 292 10.59 -10.62 9.80
C ALA A 292 11.39 -11.04 11.05
N ILE A 293 11.61 -12.35 11.22
CA ILE A 293 12.41 -12.88 12.33
C ILE A 293 13.85 -12.37 12.25
N LEU A 294 14.49 -12.50 11.07
CA LEU A 294 15.86 -12.07 10.89
C LEU A 294 16.03 -10.56 11.07
N ILE A 295 15.13 -9.74 10.54
CA ILE A 295 15.11 -8.29 10.72
C ILE A 295 14.96 -7.94 12.20
N ALA A 296 14.05 -8.59 12.92
CA ALA A 296 13.85 -8.35 14.35
C ALA A 296 15.12 -8.66 15.16
N VAL A 297 15.75 -9.83 14.91
CA VAL A 297 17.01 -10.22 15.57
C VAL A 297 18.12 -9.21 15.27
N LEU A 298 18.33 -8.85 14.01
CA LEU A 298 19.37 -7.90 13.62
C LEU A 298 19.10 -6.48 14.14
N ALA A 299 17.84 -6.05 14.23
CA ALA A 299 17.48 -4.76 14.81
C ALA A 299 17.74 -4.72 16.33
N ILE A 300 17.44 -5.80 17.05
CA ILE A 300 17.77 -5.93 18.49
C ILE A 300 19.28 -5.92 18.69
N LEU A 301 20.03 -6.69 17.90
CA LEU A 301 21.50 -6.68 17.95
C LEU A 301 22.08 -5.29 17.64
N SER A 302 21.52 -4.59 16.65
CA SER A 302 21.89 -3.21 16.33
C SER A 302 21.65 -2.28 17.51
N CYS A 303 20.52 -2.42 18.19
CA CYS A 303 20.20 -1.64 19.39
C CYS A 303 21.24 -1.88 20.48
N ILE A 304 21.58 -3.14 20.79
CA ILE A 304 22.60 -3.49 21.78
C ILE A 304 23.96 -2.91 21.41
N LEU A 305 24.37 -3.01 20.14
CA LEU A 305 25.64 -2.48 19.65
C LEU A 305 25.71 -0.95 19.77
N VAL A 306 24.65 -0.25 19.39
CA VAL A 306 24.55 1.21 19.47
C VAL A 306 24.58 1.68 20.93
N LEU A 307 23.83 1.01 21.82
CA LEU A 307 23.82 1.32 23.26
C LEU A 307 25.20 1.10 23.91
N LYS A 308 25.96 0.08 23.46
CA LYS A 308 27.32 -0.16 23.95
C LYS A 308 28.32 0.91 23.45
N ARG A 309 28.20 1.34 22.20
CA ARG A 309 29.09 2.36 21.61
C ARG A 309 28.91 3.73 22.23
N ARG A 310 27.68 4.13 22.52
CA ARG A 310 27.26 5.44 23.09
C ARG A 310 27.84 6.66 22.36
N ASP A 311 28.30 6.48 21.13
CA ASP A 311 28.94 7.52 20.33
C ASP A 311 27.96 8.08 19.29
N LEU A 312 27.40 9.24 19.58
CA LEU A 312 26.51 9.97 18.68
C LEU A 312 27.25 10.65 17.52
N SER A 313 28.61 10.64 17.51
CA SER A 313 29.38 11.12 16.36
C SER A 313 29.49 10.06 15.26
N ASP A 314 29.28 8.77 15.60
CA ASP A 314 29.28 7.67 14.65
C ASP A 314 28.07 7.71 13.71
N ALA A 315 28.33 7.58 12.41
CA ALA A 315 27.29 7.62 11.38
C ALA A 315 26.26 6.48 11.52
N ALA A 316 26.72 5.29 11.94
CA ALA A 316 25.86 4.14 12.12
C ALA A 316 24.90 4.34 13.32
N THR A 317 25.41 4.90 14.42
CA THR A 317 24.60 5.25 15.59
C THR A 317 23.53 6.27 15.25
N ARG A 318 23.90 7.33 14.50
CA ARG A 318 22.94 8.35 14.06
C ARG A 318 21.89 7.78 13.13
N GLY A 319 22.32 6.99 12.13
CA GLY A 319 21.43 6.34 11.18
C GLY A 319 20.40 5.44 11.88
N PHE A 320 20.86 4.64 12.85
CA PHE A 320 19.98 3.81 13.68
C PHE A 320 19.00 4.65 14.49
N ALA A 321 19.46 5.70 15.17
CA ALA A 321 18.61 6.54 16.00
C ALA A 321 17.50 7.24 15.21
N LEU A 322 17.83 7.79 14.02
CA LEU A 322 16.85 8.42 13.14
C LEU A 322 15.82 7.41 12.63
N SER A 323 16.27 6.23 12.17
CA SER A 323 15.38 5.18 11.67
C SER A 323 14.45 4.66 12.78
N SER A 324 15.01 4.42 13.99
CA SER A 324 14.23 3.99 15.15
C SER A 324 13.16 5.02 15.54
N ALA A 325 13.49 6.31 15.54
CA ALA A 325 12.54 7.36 15.88
C ALA A 325 11.32 7.34 14.96
N VAL A 326 11.53 7.20 13.63
CA VAL A 326 10.42 7.13 12.67
C VAL A 326 9.63 5.82 12.85
N PHE A 327 10.32 4.68 12.93
CA PHE A 327 9.67 3.38 13.07
C PHE A 327 8.77 3.32 14.31
N PHE A 328 9.31 3.65 15.47
CA PHE A 328 8.55 3.55 16.73
C PHE A 328 7.41 4.55 16.80
N LEU A 329 7.63 5.82 16.39
CA LEU A 329 6.53 6.80 16.34
C LEU A 329 5.41 6.32 15.41
N TYR A 330 5.77 5.77 14.26
CA TYR A 330 4.81 5.30 13.28
C TYR A 330 4.00 4.10 13.83
N ILE A 331 4.68 3.10 14.38
CA ILE A 331 4.01 1.91 14.98
C ILE A 331 3.16 2.30 16.18
N LEU A 332 3.65 3.20 17.06
CA LEU A 332 2.87 3.71 18.17
C LEU A 332 1.56 4.35 17.69
N LYS A 333 1.61 5.12 16.60
CA LYS A 333 0.41 5.74 16.03
C LYS A 333 -0.52 4.71 15.37
N ILE A 334 -0.01 3.82 14.54
CA ILE A 334 -0.84 2.84 13.84
C ILE A 334 -1.42 1.80 14.80
N GLY A 335 -0.69 1.42 15.84
CA GLY A 335 -1.17 0.49 16.87
C GLY A 335 -2.36 1.02 17.68
N THR A 336 -2.62 2.33 17.67
CA THR A 336 -3.86 2.90 18.25
C THR A 336 -5.11 2.64 17.41
N PHE A 337 -4.95 2.17 16.15
CA PHE A 337 -6.08 1.94 15.28
C PHE A 337 -6.70 0.56 15.53
N PRO A 338 -8.03 0.48 15.70
CA PRO A 338 -8.75 -0.79 15.81
C PRO A 338 -8.58 -1.65 14.57
N ARG A 339 -8.60 -1.01 13.41
CA ARG A 339 -8.39 -1.65 12.12
C ARG A 339 -6.93 -1.60 11.72
N THR A 340 -6.33 -2.76 11.51
CA THR A 340 -4.96 -2.88 11.06
C THR A 340 -4.89 -3.63 9.74
N GLU A 341 -4.49 -2.92 8.69
CA GLU A 341 -4.24 -3.49 7.36
C GLU A 341 -2.74 -3.42 7.05
N THR A 342 -2.27 -4.32 6.18
CA THR A 342 -0.87 -4.37 5.74
C THR A 342 -0.38 -3.02 5.21
N ARG A 343 -1.23 -2.31 4.43
CA ARG A 343 -0.91 -0.97 3.88
C ARG A 343 -0.72 0.12 4.95
N TYR A 344 -1.29 -0.07 6.14
CA TYR A 344 -1.09 0.90 7.22
C TYR A 344 0.27 0.75 7.89
N VAL A 345 0.81 -0.47 7.91
CA VAL A 345 2.12 -0.77 8.50
C VAL A 345 3.25 -0.60 7.47
N LEU A 346 2.94 -0.75 6.18
CA LEU A 346 3.89 -0.69 5.08
C LEU A 346 4.88 0.49 5.17
N PRO A 347 4.46 1.75 5.50
CA PRO A 347 5.38 2.88 5.57
C PRO A 347 6.40 2.84 6.72
N ALA A 348 6.19 2.00 7.74
CA ALA A 348 7.15 1.81 8.83
C ALA A 348 8.30 0.87 8.44
N ILE A 349 8.05 -0.06 7.52
CA ILE A 349 8.98 -1.16 7.21
C ILE A 349 10.31 -0.70 6.65
N PRO A 350 10.41 0.33 5.77
CA PRO A 350 11.68 0.89 5.34
C PRO A 350 12.60 1.23 6.52
N PHE A 351 12.06 1.88 7.53
CA PHE A 351 12.82 2.31 8.69
C PHE A 351 13.25 1.13 9.58
N LEU A 352 12.40 0.12 9.72
CA LEU A 352 12.76 -1.13 10.40
C LEU A 352 13.91 -1.85 9.69
N ILE A 353 13.87 -1.94 8.35
CA ILE A 353 14.95 -2.53 7.55
C ILE A 353 16.25 -1.71 7.70
N LEU A 354 16.18 -0.38 7.74
CA LEU A 354 17.36 0.46 7.93
C LEU A 354 17.99 0.28 9.33
N MET A 355 17.21 -0.10 10.35
CA MET A 355 17.73 -0.35 11.70
C MET A 355 18.71 -1.55 11.79
N ILE A 356 18.69 -2.49 10.83
CA ILE A 356 19.60 -3.65 10.86
C ILE A 356 21.04 -3.30 10.48
N GLY A 357 21.28 -2.10 9.95
CA GLY A 357 22.55 -1.67 9.39
C GLY A 357 23.77 -1.83 10.30
N PRO A 358 23.73 -1.37 11.58
CA PRO A 358 24.86 -1.51 12.51
C PRO A 358 25.25 -2.96 12.78
N ALA A 359 24.29 -3.89 12.87
CA ALA A 359 24.59 -5.32 13.01
C ALA A 359 25.23 -5.89 11.75
N LEU A 360 24.70 -5.58 10.58
CA LEU A 360 25.28 -6.00 9.30
C LEU A 360 26.71 -5.48 9.12
N GLN A 361 26.97 -4.21 9.47
CA GLN A 361 28.31 -3.62 9.43
C GLN A 361 29.29 -4.37 10.35
N THR A 362 28.84 -4.75 11.54
CA THR A 362 29.66 -5.46 12.51
C THR A 362 29.99 -6.88 12.07
N PHE A 363 29.04 -7.54 11.39
CA PHE A 363 29.17 -8.94 10.99
C PHE A 363 29.58 -9.14 9.51
N GLU A 364 29.86 -8.07 8.79
CA GLU A 364 30.16 -8.12 7.34
C GLU A 364 31.25 -9.14 6.97
N ARG A 365 32.27 -9.32 7.81
CA ARG A 365 33.39 -10.29 7.57
C ARG A 365 33.08 -11.71 8.03
N ARG A 366 31.92 -11.96 8.62
CA ARG A 366 31.53 -13.26 9.17
C ARG A 366 30.75 -14.07 8.13
N LYS A 367 31.33 -15.15 7.62
CA LYS A 367 30.70 -15.98 6.58
C LYS A 367 29.33 -16.54 6.97
N TRP A 368 29.11 -16.83 8.27
CA TRP A 368 27.83 -17.34 8.75
C TRP A 368 26.66 -16.37 8.52
N ILE A 369 26.91 -15.06 8.41
CA ILE A 369 25.83 -14.09 8.14
C ILE A 369 25.23 -14.33 6.75
N LEU A 370 26.06 -14.69 5.75
CA LEU A 370 25.57 -15.04 4.41
C LEU A 370 24.75 -16.32 4.44
N ALA A 371 25.13 -17.30 5.26
CA ALA A 371 24.36 -18.54 5.41
C ALA A 371 22.97 -18.31 5.98
N LEU A 372 22.76 -17.23 6.75
CA LEU A 372 21.45 -16.81 7.23
C LEU A 372 20.68 -15.93 6.22
N LEU A 373 21.38 -14.99 5.57
CA LEU A 373 20.75 -14.01 4.68
C LEU A 373 20.30 -14.64 3.35
N VAL A 374 21.12 -15.50 2.74
CA VAL A 374 20.84 -16.06 1.42
C VAL A 374 19.55 -16.88 1.37
N PRO A 375 19.29 -17.82 2.30
CA PRO A 375 18.02 -18.56 2.32
C PRO A 375 16.79 -17.65 2.49
N VAL A 376 16.91 -16.60 3.30
CA VAL A 376 15.81 -15.62 3.50
C VAL A 376 15.55 -14.85 2.21
N LEU A 377 16.61 -14.40 1.51
CA LEU A 377 16.45 -13.70 0.24
C LEU A 377 15.86 -14.61 -0.84
N ILE A 378 16.29 -15.88 -0.91
CA ILE A 378 15.69 -16.86 -1.85
C ILE A 378 14.21 -17.07 -1.54
N TYR A 379 13.86 -17.28 -0.27
CA TYR A 379 12.47 -17.40 0.15
C TYR A 379 11.64 -16.17 -0.29
N ASN A 380 12.15 -14.97 -0.05
CA ASN A 380 11.48 -13.73 -0.45
C ASN A 380 11.37 -13.59 -1.98
N CYS A 381 12.37 -14.02 -2.75
CA CYS A 381 12.28 -14.07 -4.21
C CYS A 381 11.14 -14.98 -4.68
N ILE A 382 11.01 -16.17 -4.08
CA ILE A 382 9.91 -17.09 -4.38
C ILE A 382 8.56 -16.43 -4.07
N CYS A 383 8.43 -15.81 -2.89
CA CYS A 383 7.20 -15.12 -2.52
C CYS A 383 6.86 -13.97 -3.49
N SER A 384 7.85 -13.17 -3.90
CA SER A 384 7.67 -12.07 -4.84
C SER A 384 7.28 -12.55 -6.24
N TYR A 385 7.88 -13.65 -6.70
CA TYR A 385 7.47 -14.30 -7.95
C TYR A 385 6.01 -14.78 -7.90
N LEU A 386 5.62 -15.43 -6.80
CA LEU A 386 4.25 -15.93 -6.62
C LEU A 386 3.23 -14.79 -6.54
N VAL A 387 3.59 -13.64 -5.96
CA VAL A 387 2.76 -12.42 -5.99
C VAL A 387 2.49 -11.98 -7.43
N GLY A 388 3.53 -11.86 -8.24
CA GLY A 388 3.38 -11.48 -9.65
C GLY A 388 2.54 -12.50 -10.44
N LYS A 389 2.78 -13.80 -10.22
CA LYS A 389 1.96 -14.87 -10.84
C LYS A 389 0.48 -14.72 -10.50
N ARG A 390 0.16 -14.30 -9.27
CA ARG A 390 -1.22 -14.09 -8.84
C ARG A 390 -1.88 -12.90 -9.51
N PHE A 391 -1.16 -11.81 -9.78
CA PHE A 391 -1.68 -10.72 -10.57
C PHE A 391 -2.00 -11.15 -12.01
N ASN A 392 -1.29 -12.13 -12.56
CA ASN A 392 -1.60 -12.70 -13.87
C ASN A 392 -2.81 -13.65 -13.85
N ASN A 393 -3.04 -14.33 -12.73
CA ASN A 393 -4.08 -15.34 -12.57
C ASN A 393 -5.04 -14.92 -11.44
N ASP A 394 -5.76 -13.81 -11.66
CA ASP A 394 -6.75 -13.33 -10.70
C ASP A 394 -8.01 -14.19 -10.76
N PRO A 395 -8.39 -14.86 -9.66
CA PRO A 395 -9.56 -15.76 -9.64
C PRO A 395 -10.87 -15.06 -9.94
N ARG A 396 -10.93 -13.74 -9.78
CA ARG A 396 -12.12 -12.96 -10.13
C ARG A 396 -12.31 -12.90 -11.64
N LEU A 397 -11.23 -12.79 -12.39
CA LEU A 397 -11.26 -12.83 -13.84
C LEU A 397 -11.65 -14.24 -14.33
N GLU A 398 -11.06 -15.27 -13.74
CA GLU A 398 -11.39 -16.66 -14.06
C GLU A 398 -12.87 -16.97 -13.78
N ALA A 399 -13.39 -16.53 -12.63
CA ALA A 399 -14.80 -16.66 -12.29
C ALA A 399 -15.72 -15.94 -13.28
N GLN A 400 -15.35 -14.71 -13.67
CA GLN A 400 -16.09 -13.94 -14.67
C GLN A 400 -16.17 -14.68 -16.00
N LEU A 401 -15.04 -15.24 -16.46
CA LEU A 401 -14.98 -16.05 -17.67
C LEU A 401 -15.85 -17.29 -17.58
N TRP A 402 -15.73 -17.99 -16.47
CA TRP A 402 -16.54 -19.17 -16.24
C TRP A 402 -18.02 -18.84 -16.31
N MET A 403 -18.47 -17.75 -15.67
CA MET A 403 -19.86 -17.34 -15.66
C MET A 403 -20.37 -16.95 -17.06
N VAL A 404 -19.59 -16.15 -17.79
CA VAL A 404 -19.97 -15.76 -19.17
C VAL A 404 -20.12 -16.99 -20.07
N LYS A 405 -19.31 -18.03 -19.85
CA LYS A 405 -19.34 -19.26 -20.66
C LYS A 405 -20.46 -20.22 -20.25
N ASN A 406 -20.80 -20.31 -18.96
CA ASN A 406 -21.63 -21.39 -18.41
C ASN A 406 -23.01 -20.93 -17.91
N VAL A 407 -23.22 -19.65 -17.64
CA VAL A 407 -24.55 -19.16 -17.26
C VAL A 407 -25.38 -18.90 -18.52
N PRO A 408 -26.52 -19.57 -18.68
CA PRO A 408 -27.35 -19.40 -19.88
C PRO A 408 -28.01 -18.01 -19.90
N PRO A 409 -28.41 -17.52 -21.08
CA PRO A 409 -29.25 -16.34 -21.20
C PRO A 409 -30.51 -16.47 -20.32
N GLY A 410 -30.89 -15.39 -19.64
CA GLY A 410 -32.00 -15.38 -18.68
C GLY A 410 -31.67 -15.95 -17.29
N GLY A 411 -30.45 -16.45 -17.07
CA GLY A 411 -30.01 -16.96 -15.79
C GLY A 411 -29.95 -15.88 -14.71
N VAL A 412 -30.33 -16.26 -13.49
CA VAL A 412 -30.32 -15.37 -12.32
C VAL A 412 -29.09 -15.68 -11.46
N VAL A 413 -28.21 -14.70 -11.29
CA VAL A 413 -27.00 -14.81 -10.47
C VAL A 413 -27.11 -13.93 -9.24
N GLU A 414 -27.04 -14.55 -8.06
CA GLU A 414 -26.90 -13.84 -6.80
C GLU A 414 -25.41 -13.58 -6.52
N SER A 415 -25.07 -12.34 -6.22
CA SER A 415 -23.73 -11.99 -5.78
C SER A 415 -23.79 -11.23 -4.45
N SER A 416 -22.78 -11.41 -3.62
CA SER A 416 -22.64 -10.59 -2.43
C SER A 416 -22.21 -9.17 -2.84
N GLY A 417 -22.97 -8.19 -2.37
CA GLY A 417 -22.69 -6.77 -2.61
C GLY A 417 -21.53 -6.24 -1.77
N THR A 418 -20.42 -6.99 -1.63
CA THR A 418 -19.27 -6.47 -0.90
C THR A 418 -18.71 -5.22 -1.53
N CYS A 419 -18.05 -4.46 -0.71
CA CYS A 419 -17.49 -3.14 -1.00
C CYS A 419 -17.12 -3.00 -2.49
N PRO A 420 -17.77 -2.12 -3.24
CA PRO A 420 -17.55 -1.96 -4.69
C PRO A 420 -16.12 -1.60 -5.04
N HIS A 421 -15.28 -1.38 -4.03
CA HIS A 421 -13.87 -1.07 -4.17
C HIS A 421 -12.96 -2.31 -4.18
N TRP A 422 -13.43 -3.47 -3.70
CA TRP A 422 -12.58 -4.63 -3.47
C TRP A 422 -13.06 -5.90 -4.19
N SER A 423 -14.36 -6.02 -4.38
CA SER A 423 -14.96 -7.12 -5.12
C SER A 423 -15.32 -6.63 -6.51
N GLN A 424 -14.52 -6.96 -7.47
CA GLN A 424 -14.98 -6.94 -8.85
C GLN A 424 -15.54 -8.32 -9.15
N LEU A 425 -16.72 -8.58 -8.63
CA LEU A 425 -17.54 -9.67 -9.13
C LEU A 425 -17.84 -9.41 -10.61
N PRO A 426 -18.07 -10.44 -11.40
CA PRO A 426 -18.34 -10.33 -12.81
C PRO A 426 -19.36 -9.23 -13.06
N ASN A 427 -19.04 -8.34 -13.96
CA ASN A 427 -20.01 -7.38 -14.44
C ASN A 427 -20.63 -7.96 -15.71
N PHE A 428 -21.84 -8.44 -15.57
CA PHE A 428 -22.61 -9.00 -16.67
C PHE A 428 -23.03 -7.97 -17.74
N ASP A 429 -22.89 -6.66 -17.45
CA ASP A 429 -23.12 -5.57 -18.40
C ASP A 429 -21.96 -5.37 -19.40
N ALA A 430 -20.94 -6.23 -19.39
CA ALA A 430 -19.79 -6.11 -20.25
C ALA A 430 -20.15 -6.43 -21.69
N HIS A 431 -20.20 -5.41 -22.53
CA HIS A 431 -20.52 -5.57 -23.95
C HIS A 431 -19.46 -6.32 -24.75
N GLU A 432 -18.22 -6.39 -24.30
CA GLU A 432 -17.12 -7.09 -24.96
C GLU A 432 -16.03 -7.40 -23.93
N ILE A 433 -15.83 -8.65 -23.58
CA ILE A 433 -14.66 -9.10 -22.83
C ILE A 433 -13.67 -9.65 -23.84
N HIS A 434 -12.77 -8.80 -24.33
CA HIS A 434 -11.60 -9.26 -25.05
C HIS A 434 -10.54 -9.71 -24.05
N LEU A 435 -10.43 -11.00 -23.90
CA LEU A 435 -9.33 -11.60 -23.18
C LEU A 435 -8.21 -11.82 -24.17
N GLY A 436 -7.12 -11.15 -23.99
CA GLY A 436 -5.91 -11.34 -24.77
C GLY A 436 -5.28 -12.74 -24.66
N ARG A 437 -6.09 -13.75 -24.29
CA ARG A 437 -5.69 -15.15 -24.16
C ARG A 437 -6.53 -16.12 -25.00
N THR A 438 -7.64 -15.68 -25.57
CA THR A 438 -8.43 -16.47 -26.50
C THR A 438 -8.83 -15.57 -27.66
N ASP A 439 -8.55 -16.02 -28.89
CA ASP A 439 -8.94 -15.33 -30.12
C ASP A 439 -10.46 -15.42 -30.39
N GLU A 440 -11.21 -16.06 -29.48
CA GLU A 440 -12.65 -16.18 -29.59
C GLU A 440 -13.35 -15.04 -28.83
N PRO A 441 -14.23 -14.28 -29.50
CA PRO A 441 -15.06 -13.30 -28.84
C PRO A 441 -16.04 -14.03 -27.89
N ILE A 442 -15.99 -13.70 -26.61
CA ILE A 442 -16.94 -14.21 -25.62
C ILE A 442 -18.23 -13.42 -25.81
N PRO A 443 -19.37 -14.08 -26.11
CA PRO A 443 -20.62 -13.38 -26.30
C PRO A 443 -21.02 -12.65 -25.00
N PRO A 444 -21.54 -11.42 -25.09
CA PRO A 444 -22.02 -10.70 -23.95
C PRO A 444 -23.21 -11.44 -23.35
N ALA A 445 -23.14 -11.72 -22.04
CA ALA A 445 -24.25 -12.26 -21.28
C ALA A 445 -25.30 -11.15 -21.05
N ARG A 446 -26.02 -10.73 -22.10
CA ARG A 446 -26.90 -9.57 -22.09
C ARG A 446 -28.17 -9.75 -21.23
N ASP A 447 -28.55 -11.00 -20.96
CA ASP A 447 -29.84 -11.31 -20.31
C ASP A 447 -29.67 -11.97 -18.93
N ILE A 448 -28.53 -11.76 -18.26
CA ILE A 448 -28.33 -12.25 -16.91
C ILE A 448 -28.84 -11.23 -15.89
N THR A 449 -29.71 -11.65 -15.00
CA THR A 449 -30.17 -10.85 -13.87
C THR A 449 -29.17 -10.93 -12.73
N ASP A 450 -28.52 -9.82 -12.39
CA ASP A 450 -27.59 -9.69 -11.26
C ASP A 450 -28.37 -9.26 -10.00
N LEU A 451 -28.61 -10.20 -9.09
CA LEU A 451 -29.19 -9.95 -7.77
C LEU A 451 -28.08 -9.60 -6.78
N ARG A 452 -27.73 -8.34 -6.66
CA ARG A 452 -26.76 -7.89 -5.67
C ARG A 452 -27.38 -7.76 -4.29
N LEU A 453 -26.91 -8.57 -3.36
CA LEU A 453 -27.20 -8.34 -1.96
C LEU A 453 -26.50 -7.08 -1.48
N PRO A 454 -27.17 -6.24 -0.65
CA PRO A 454 -26.56 -5.04 -0.14
C PRO A 454 -25.32 -5.36 0.69
N HIS A 455 -24.28 -4.56 0.50
CA HIS A 455 -23.07 -4.64 1.32
C HIS A 455 -23.41 -4.21 2.76
N MET A 456 -22.90 -4.97 3.73
CA MET A 456 -23.05 -4.69 5.16
C MET A 456 -22.36 -3.39 5.58
N PRO A 457 -23.06 -2.32 5.91
CA PRO A 457 -22.51 -1.19 6.64
C PRO A 457 -22.94 -1.25 8.10
N GLY A 458 -22.25 -1.95 8.90
CA GLY A 458 -22.53 -1.93 10.34
C GLY A 458 -21.76 -0.82 11.04
N ARG A 459 -22.25 0.48 11.05
CA ARG A 459 -21.37 1.45 11.70
C ARG A 459 -21.89 2.82 12.07
N VAL A 460 -23.04 3.23 11.63
CA VAL A 460 -23.52 4.60 11.88
C VAL A 460 -23.79 4.84 13.36
N GLU A 461 -24.22 3.83 14.13
CA GLU A 461 -24.54 4.00 15.55
C GLU A 461 -23.34 4.25 16.46
N LEU A 462 -22.16 3.74 16.11
CA LEU A 462 -20.93 3.95 16.90
C LEU A 462 -20.39 5.38 16.76
N PHE A 463 -20.68 6.05 15.65
CA PHE A 463 -20.15 7.37 15.35
C PHE A 463 -20.95 8.51 15.93
N SER A 464 -22.26 8.37 16.10
CA SER A 464 -23.13 9.41 16.67
C SER A 464 -22.78 9.77 18.12
N LYS A 465 -22.09 8.88 18.84
CA LYS A 465 -21.71 9.08 20.25
C LYS A 465 -20.31 9.70 20.48
N VAL A 466 -19.49 9.76 19.44
CA VAL A 466 -18.04 10.09 19.59
C VAL A 466 -17.67 11.41 18.91
N PHE A 467 -18.52 11.94 18.05
CA PHE A 467 -18.18 13.12 17.23
C PHE A 467 -18.97 14.36 17.62
N PRO A 468 -18.32 15.55 17.56
CA PRO A 468 -19.01 16.83 17.67
C PRO A 468 -20.08 16.97 16.58
N ASP A 469 -21.18 17.67 16.89
CA ASP A 469 -22.35 17.82 16.02
C ASP A 469 -22.06 18.32 14.60
N TRP A 470 -20.97 19.04 14.40
CA TRP A 470 -20.54 19.53 13.09
C TRP A 470 -19.91 18.45 12.18
N VAL A 471 -19.55 17.29 12.73
CA VAL A 471 -19.06 16.12 11.96
C VAL A 471 -20.19 15.16 11.62
N GLN A 472 -21.30 15.21 12.35
CA GLN A 472 -22.47 14.34 12.17
C GLN A 472 -23.08 14.39 10.75
N PRO A 473 -23.14 15.53 10.04
CA PRO A 473 -23.65 15.56 8.67
C PRO A 473 -22.81 14.77 7.67
N LEU A 474 -21.51 14.60 7.93
CA LEU A 474 -20.59 13.82 7.09
C LEU A 474 -20.72 12.30 7.31
N VAL A 475 -21.24 11.91 8.48
CA VAL A 475 -21.40 10.51 8.91
C VAL A 475 -22.85 10.05 8.68
N ALA A 476 -23.79 10.97 8.57
CA ALA A 476 -25.22 10.72 8.47
C ALA A 476 -25.73 10.39 7.05
N GLU A 477 -24.87 10.23 6.04
CA GLU A 477 -25.27 9.48 4.86
C GLU A 477 -25.61 8.06 5.33
N LYS A 478 -26.91 7.83 5.46
CA LYS A 478 -27.52 6.58 5.89
C LYS A 478 -27.07 5.42 5.00
N GLU A 479 -25.99 4.80 5.37
CA GLU A 479 -25.78 3.43 4.97
C GLU A 479 -26.71 2.58 5.85
N GLY A 480 -27.80 2.09 5.29
CA GLY A 480 -28.76 1.27 6.01
C GLY A 480 -28.10 0.01 6.60
N HIS A 481 -28.55 -0.42 7.77
CA HIS A 481 -28.20 -1.75 8.27
C HIS A 481 -28.57 -2.78 7.20
N PRO A 482 -27.70 -3.74 6.85
CA PRO A 482 -28.10 -4.83 5.99
C PRO A 482 -29.25 -5.51 6.68
N ASP A 483 -30.29 -5.71 5.94
CA ASP A 483 -31.41 -6.50 6.40
C ASP A 483 -30.90 -7.94 6.64
N GLN A 484 -30.63 -8.28 7.90
CA GLN A 484 -30.19 -9.63 8.29
C GLN A 484 -31.19 -10.70 7.82
N GLY A 485 -32.43 -10.30 7.57
CA GLY A 485 -33.45 -11.14 6.96
C GLY A 485 -33.10 -11.64 5.56
N LEU A 486 -32.22 -10.96 4.83
CA LEU A 486 -31.76 -11.41 3.51
C LEU A 486 -30.84 -12.64 3.55
N PHE A 487 -30.14 -12.85 4.66
CA PHE A 487 -29.17 -13.95 4.84
C PHE A 487 -29.79 -15.15 5.59
N THR A 488 -30.95 -15.60 5.15
CA THR A 488 -31.67 -16.76 5.69
C THR A 488 -32.05 -17.73 4.58
N ALA A 489 -32.26 -19.00 4.93
CA ALA A 489 -32.73 -20.03 4.00
C ALA A 489 -34.06 -19.65 3.35
N ALA A 490 -34.99 -19.07 4.14
CA ALA A 490 -36.28 -18.62 3.64
C ALA A 490 -36.17 -17.48 2.62
N ALA A 491 -35.29 -16.51 2.87
CA ALA A 491 -35.02 -15.42 1.94
C ALA A 491 -34.31 -15.91 0.67
N LEU A 492 -33.38 -16.85 0.79
CA LEU A 492 -32.76 -17.51 -0.36
C LEU A 492 -33.81 -18.24 -1.22
N GLY A 493 -34.72 -18.99 -0.60
CA GLY A 493 -35.81 -19.68 -1.30
C GLY A 493 -36.76 -18.73 -2.04
N LYS A 494 -37.00 -17.52 -1.50
CA LYS A 494 -37.78 -16.47 -2.20
C LYS A 494 -37.03 -15.87 -3.40
N ARG A 495 -35.73 -15.62 -3.29
CA ARG A 495 -34.91 -15.08 -4.39
C ARG A 495 -34.65 -16.15 -5.45
N ASN A 496 -34.45 -17.39 -5.02
CA ASN A 496 -34.30 -18.59 -5.84
C ASN A 496 -33.34 -18.42 -7.04
N PRO A 497 -32.12 -17.91 -6.85
CA PRO A 497 -31.19 -17.67 -7.95
C PRO A 497 -30.71 -19.02 -8.56
N ASP A 498 -30.37 -19.02 -9.84
CA ASP A 498 -29.83 -20.21 -10.50
C ASP A 498 -28.38 -20.45 -10.09
N TYR A 499 -27.66 -19.35 -9.88
CA TYR A 499 -26.25 -19.37 -9.44
C TYR A 499 -26.02 -18.39 -8.29
N ILE A 500 -25.07 -18.72 -7.44
CA ILE A 500 -24.61 -17.86 -6.35
C ILE A 500 -23.09 -17.72 -6.43
N ALA A 501 -22.59 -16.49 -6.58
CA ALA A 501 -21.18 -16.19 -6.52
C ALA A 501 -20.78 -15.68 -5.12
N VAL A 502 -19.95 -16.45 -4.42
CA VAL A 502 -19.49 -16.16 -3.07
C VAL A 502 -18.02 -15.76 -3.12
N TYR A 503 -17.71 -14.59 -2.58
CA TYR A 503 -16.34 -14.11 -2.45
C TYR A 503 -15.86 -14.28 -1.00
N SER A 504 -14.68 -14.88 -0.77
CA SER A 504 -14.24 -15.27 0.57
C SER A 504 -14.21 -14.17 1.64
N PRO A 505 -13.94 -12.90 1.32
CA PRO A 505 -14.13 -11.82 2.29
C PRO A 505 -15.55 -11.65 2.80
N ASP A 506 -16.56 -12.10 2.07
CA ASP A 506 -17.97 -11.86 2.39
C ASP A 506 -18.44 -12.66 3.59
N TYR A 507 -17.92 -13.87 3.78
CA TYR A 507 -18.26 -14.69 4.94
C TYR A 507 -17.35 -14.45 6.16
N ASN A 508 -16.33 -13.60 6.03
CA ASN A 508 -15.51 -13.12 7.14
C ASN A 508 -16.02 -11.78 7.73
N VAL A 509 -17.22 -11.36 7.34
CA VAL A 509 -17.83 -10.11 7.81
C VAL A 509 -18.26 -10.25 9.27
N PRO A 510 -18.21 -9.21 10.11
CA PRO A 510 -18.78 -9.23 11.44
C PRO A 510 -20.30 -9.39 11.36
N GLY A 511 -20.80 -10.53 11.81
CA GLY A 511 -22.20 -10.92 11.81
C GLY A 511 -22.33 -12.43 11.82
N GLU A 512 -22.84 -12.98 12.91
CA GLU A 512 -22.97 -14.45 13.05
C GLU A 512 -23.94 -15.02 12.01
N THR A 513 -25.04 -14.30 11.74
CA THR A 513 -26.06 -14.69 10.76
C THR A 513 -25.49 -14.81 9.34
N VAL A 514 -24.71 -13.84 8.91
CA VAL A 514 -24.10 -13.85 7.57
C VAL A 514 -23.04 -14.94 7.44
N ARG A 515 -22.20 -15.09 8.46
CA ARG A 515 -21.19 -16.17 8.48
C ARG A 515 -21.85 -17.56 8.46
N ARG A 516 -22.94 -17.74 9.22
CA ARG A 516 -23.70 -18.98 9.22
C ARG A 516 -24.31 -19.25 7.84
N TYR A 517 -24.96 -18.24 7.23
CA TYR A 517 -25.54 -18.35 5.90
C TYR A 517 -24.52 -18.83 4.85
N TYR A 518 -23.40 -18.14 4.72
CA TYR A 518 -22.37 -18.57 3.76
C TYR A 518 -21.70 -19.90 4.14
N GLY A 519 -21.53 -20.18 5.43
CA GLY A 519 -21.05 -21.49 5.91
C GLY A 519 -21.99 -22.63 5.56
N ASP A 520 -23.30 -22.45 5.73
CA ASP A 520 -24.33 -23.42 5.38
C ASP A 520 -24.44 -23.60 3.86
N LEU A 521 -24.30 -22.52 3.09
CA LEU A 521 -24.27 -22.53 1.64
C LEU A 521 -23.08 -23.35 1.10
N LEU A 522 -21.88 -23.04 1.56
CA LEU A 522 -20.64 -23.70 1.11
C LEU A 522 -20.52 -25.16 1.61
N SER A 523 -21.16 -25.50 2.74
CA SER A 523 -21.21 -26.87 3.24
C SER A 523 -22.28 -27.76 2.57
N GLY A 524 -23.04 -27.19 1.61
CA GLY A 524 -24.06 -27.94 0.87
C GLY A 524 -25.37 -28.21 1.63
N LYS A 525 -25.62 -27.48 2.73
CA LYS A 525 -26.89 -27.56 3.47
C LYS A 525 -28.08 -27.00 2.70
N PHE A 526 -27.83 -26.13 1.74
CA PHE A 526 -28.84 -25.61 0.81
C PHE A 526 -28.81 -26.44 -0.49
N LEU A 527 -29.85 -26.26 -1.29
CA LEU A 527 -30.00 -26.96 -2.59
C LEU A 527 -29.05 -26.36 -3.67
N TYR A 528 -27.78 -26.18 -3.33
CA TYR A 528 -26.75 -25.64 -4.22
C TYR A 528 -25.52 -26.56 -4.22
N ALA A 529 -24.87 -26.69 -5.36
CA ALA A 529 -23.62 -27.42 -5.53
C ALA A 529 -22.53 -26.49 -6.04
N ILE A 530 -21.31 -26.65 -5.56
CA ILE A 530 -20.13 -25.92 -6.07
C ILE A 530 -19.85 -26.42 -7.49
N VAL A 531 -19.86 -25.50 -8.45
CA VAL A 531 -19.56 -25.76 -9.87
C VAL A 531 -18.28 -25.07 -10.34
N PHE A 532 -17.81 -24.06 -9.62
CA PHE A 532 -16.54 -23.40 -9.84
C PHE A 532 -15.90 -23.01 -8.51
N ASP A 533 -14.64 -23.28 -8.39
CA ASP A 533 -13.84 -22.91 -7.22
C ASP A 533 -12.54 -22.25 -7.68
N GLY A 534 -12.57 -20.94 -7.77
CA GLY A 534 -11.41 -20.09 -8.02
C GLY A 534 -10.62 -19.90 -6.74
N ASP A 535 -9.79 -20.90 -6.39
CA ASP A 535 -8.86 -20.72 -5.28
C ASP A 535 -7.63 -19.93 -5.74
N ALA A 536 -7.53 -18.74 -5.24
CA ALA A 536 -6.31 -17.95 -5.36
C ALA A 536 -5.11 -18.59 -4.64
N ALA A 537 -5.29 -19.69 -3.94
CA ALA A 537 -4.35 -20.27 -3.00
C ALA A 537 -3.65 -21.54 -3.49
N HIS A 538 -3.48 -21.74 -4.79
CA HIS A 538 -2.58 -22.80 -5.28
C HIS A 538 -1.10 -22.54 -4.90
N ALA A 539 -0.78 -21.41 -4.26
CA ALA A 539 0.51 -21.20 -3.64
C ALA A 539 0.54 -21.82 -2.25
N PRO A 540 1.57 -22.59 -1.90
CA PRO A 540 1.71 -23.15 -0.56
C PRO A 540 1.60 -22.07 0.50
N VAL A 541 0.87 -22.34 1.57
CA VAL A 541 0.56 -21.41 2.67
C VAL A 541 1.81 -20.72 3.26
N TRP A 542 2.95 -21.40 3.23
CA TRP A 542 4.23 -20.90 3.75
C TRP A 542 4.97 -19.95 2.80
N THR A 543 4.59 -19.89 1.52
CA THR A 543 5.27 -19.03 0.51
C THR A 543 4.57 -17.69 0.28
N TYR A 544 3.42 -17.47 0.90
CA TYR A 544 2.53 -16.39 0.52
C TYR A 544 2.21 -15.48 1.71
N PRO A 545 2.42 -14.16 1.56
CA PRO A 545 1.85 -13.22 2.50
C PRO A 545 0.32 -13.32 2.42
N ARG A 546 -0.29 -13.99 3.40
CA ARG A 546 -1.72 -14.32 3.47
C ARG A 546 -2.65 -13.11 3.42
N THR A 547 -2.12 -11.91 3.37
CA THR A 547 -2.83 -10.73 3.83
C THR A 547 -2.71 -9.52 2.94
N ILE A 548 -2.29 -9.68 1.71
CA ILE A 548 -2.48 -8.62 0.73
C ILE A 548 -3.97 -8.62 0.42
N ASP A 549 -4.73 -7.79 1.17
CA ASP A 549 -6.19 -7.80 1.22
C ASP A 549 -6.85 -7.78 -0.15
N SER A 550 -6.24 -7.07 -1.11
CA SER A 550 -6.74 -6.96 -2.48
C SER A 550 -6.44 -8.18 -3.37
N LEU A 551 -5.61 -9.11 -2.91
CA LEU A 551 -5.31 -10.38 -3.58
C LEU A 551 -5.85 -11.59 -2.82
N ARG A 552 -6.47 -11.38 -1.67
CA ARG A 552 -7.24 -12.40 -0.97
C ARG A 552 -8.55 -12.60 -1.71
N GLY A 553 -8.85 -13.76 -2.05
CA GLY A 553 -10.19 -14.05 -2.50
C GLY A 553 -10.24 -15.38 -3.20
N ARG A 554 -10.92 -16.31 -2.56
CA ARG A 554 -11.50 -17.46 -3.21
C ARG A 554 -12.84 -17.00 -3.74
N ILE A 555 -13.13 -17.22 -5.00
CA ILE A 555 -14.46 -17.08 -5.54
C ILE A 555 -15.00 -18.49 -5.78
N THR A 556 -16.12 -18.77 -5.16
CA THR A 556 -16.83 -20.03 -5.32
C THR A 556 -18.16 -19.72 -5.99
N ILE A 557 -18.46 -20.39 -7.09
CA ILE A 557 -19.76 -20.30 -7.76
C ILE A 557 -20.51 -21.59 -7.45
N LEU A 558 -21.73 -21.40 -6.96
CA LEU A 558 -22.63 -22.50 -6.70
C LEU A 558 -23.80 -22.44 -7.69
N GLN A 559 -24.23 -23.59 -8.16
CA GLN A 559 -25.40 -23.77 -9.01
C GLN A 559 -26.50 -24.46 -8.21
N ARG A 560 -27.73 -24.04 -8.41
CA ARG A 560 -28.90 -24.69 -7.83
C ARG A 560 -29.00 -26.13 -8.34
N LYS A 561 -29.18 -27.06 -7.42
CA LYS A 561 -29.47 -28.47 -7.77
C LYS A 561 -30.88 -28.55 -8.34
N THR A 562 -31.00 -29.17 -9.51
CA THR A 562 -32.29 -29.48 -10.16
C THR A 562 -32.99 -30.62 -9.41
#